data_27072657de3c9b09de22398df8b3f528
#
_entry.id   27072657de3c9b09de22398df8b3f528
#
_cell.length_a   1.000
_cell.length_b   1.000
_cell.length_c   1.000
_cell.angle_alpha   90.00
_cell.angle_beta   90.00
_cell.angle_gamma   90.00
#
_symmetry.space_group_name_H-M   'P 1'
#
loop_
_entity.id
_entity.type
_entity.pdbx_description
1 polymer ?
#
loop_
_entity_poly.entity_id
_entity_poly.type
_entity_poly.pdbx_seq_one_letter_code
_entity_poly.pdbx_strand_id
1 'polypeptide(L)'
;MDKYRNVIGELIKFRDERDWEQFHDSKNLAVAISIEASELNELFLWKSSEQSEKVEIDRIKEELADILSFSFLLAEKHGLDPFDILSEKIKRNGEKYPVEKAKGKSDKYDQL
;
A
#
# COMPACT_ATOMS: atom_id res chain seq x y z
N MET A 1 -6.36 4.29 22.09
CA MET A 1 -6.20 4.11 20.62
C MET A 1 -4.74 3.81 20.31
N ASP A 2 -4.47 2.84 19.46
CA ASP A 2 -3.09 2.46 19.17
C ASP A 2 -2.42 3.46 18.21
N LYS A 3 -1.10 3.31 18.07
CA LYS A 3 -0.25 4.17 17.26
C LYS A 3 -0.72 4.28 15.80
N TYR A 4 -1.14 3.15 15.22
CA TYR A 4 -1.51 3.11 13.80
C TYR A 4 -2.82 3.84 13.53
N ARG A 5 -3.81 3.65 14.38
CA ARG A 5 -5.10 4.35 14.24
C ARG A 5 -4.97 5.84 14.53
N ASN A 6 -4.05 6.22 15.41
CA ASN A 6 -3.76 7.62 15.67
C ASN A 6 -3.19 8.31 14.43
N VAL A 7 -2.30 7.64 13.71
CA VAL A 7 -1.71 8.19 12.48
C VAL A 7 -2.77 8.33 11.39
N ILE A 8 -3.68 7.37 11.28
CA ILE A 8 -4.80 7.47 10.33
C ILE A 8 -5.67 8.69 10.67
N GLY A 9 -5.93 8.93 11.96
CA GLY A 9 -6.64 10.13 12.42
C GLY A 9 -5.92 11.41 12.02
N GLU A 10 -4.60 11.45 12.12
CA GLU A 10 -3.79 12.58 11.68
C GLU A 10 -3.91 12.82 10.18
N LEU A 11 -3.94 11.76 9.41
CA LEU A 11 -4.09 11.83 7.94
C LEU A 11 -5.45 12.40 7.54
N ILE A 12 -6.51 11.93 8.19
CA ILE A 12 -7.88 12.44 7.95
C ILE A 12 -7.95 13.92 8.30
N LYS A 13 -7.39 14.32 9.44
CA LYS A 13 -7.33 15.73 9.85
C LYS A 13 -6.57 16.57 8.84
N PHE A 14 -5.44 16.08 8.37
CA PHE A 14 -4.63 16.75 7.34
C PHE A 14 -5.46 17.01 6.07
N ARG A 15 -6.20 16.02 5.61
CA ARG A 15 -7.07 16.12 4.45
C ARG A 15 -8.19 17.15 4.69
N ASP A 16 -8.84 17.06 5.84
CA ASP A 16 -10.03 17.88 6.14
C ASP A 16 -9.67 19.34 6.34
N GLU A 17 -8.54 19.64 6.96
CA GLU A 17 -8.07 21.02 7.13
C GLU A 17 -7.84 21.73 5.79
N ARG A 18 -7.61 20.98 4.72
CA ARG A 18 -7.37 21.50 3.38
C ARG A 18 -8.59 21.38 2.45
N ASP A 19 -9.67 20.86 3.00
CA ASP A 19 -10.91 20.64 2.25
C ASP A 19 -10.68 19.80 0.99
N TRP A 20 -9.82 18.78 1.11
CA TRP A 20 -9.44 17.92 -0.02
C TRP A 20 -10.37 16.72 -0.21
N GLU A 21 -11.21 16.41 0.78
CA GLU A 21 -12.15 15.28 0.66
C GLU A 21 -13.03 15.40 -0.59
N GLN A 22 -13.40 16.63 -0.96
CA GLN A 22 -14.22 16.87 -2.14
C GLN A 22 -13.58 16.37 -3.45
N PHE A 23 -12.27 16.22 -3.48
CA PHE A 23 -11.53 15.71 -4.65
C PHE A 23 -11.25 14.22 -4.56
N HIS A 24 -11.52 13.58 -3.45
CA HIS A 24 -11.16 12.20 -3.15
C HIS A 24 -12.31 11.24 -3.41
N ASP A 25 -12.82 11.17 -4.63
CA ASP A 25 -13.70 10.07 -4.98
C ASP A 25 -12.90 8.77 -5.13
N SER A 26 -13.58 7.62 -5.18
CA SER A 26 -12.92 6.32 -5.22
C SER A 26 -11.99 6.19 -6.44
N LYS A 27 -12.41 6.68 -7.59
CA LYS A 27 -11.60 6.63 -8.81
C LYS A 27 -10.33 7.46 -8.66
N ASN A 28 -10.44 8.69 -8.15
CA ASN A 28 -9.29 9.58 -7.99
C ASN A 28 -8.29 9.02 -6.96
N LEU A 29 -8.78 8.44 -5.87
CA LEU A 29 -7.90 7.81 -4.89
C LEU A 29 -7.19 6.58 -5.47
N ALA A 30 -7.90 5.76 -6.24
CA ALA A 30 -7.29 4.59 -6.90
C ALA A 30 -6.23 5.03 -7.92
N VAL A 31 -6.51 6.07 -8.70
CA VAL A 31 -5.54 6.63 -9.64
C VAL A 31 -4.31 7.17 -8.90
N ALA A 32 -4.52 7.88 -7.80
CA ALA A 32 -3.41 8.41 -7.00
C ALA A 32 -2.51 7.29 -6.47
N ILE A 33 -3.09 6.20 -5.99
CA ILE A 33 -2.33 5.02 -5.54
C ILE A 33 -1.46 4.49 -6.68
N SER A 34 -2.02 4.36 -7.88
CA SER A 34 -1.29 3.88 -9.06
C SER A 34 -0.13 4.81 -9.44
N ILE A 35 -0.36 6.11 -9.40
CA ILE A 35 0.67 7.09 -9.72
C ILE A 35 1.81 7.02 -8.71
N GLU A 36 1.51 6.97 -7.42
CA GLU A 36 2.54 6.88 -6.39
C GLU A 36 3.30 5.56 -6.47
N ALA A 37 2.62 4.47 -6.78
CA ALA A 37 3.27 3.18 -7.02
C ALA A 37 4.23 3.26 -8.21
N SER A 38 3.86 4.00 -9.26
CA SER A 38 4.71 4.23 -10.42
C SER A 38 5.95 5.07 -10.05
N GLU A 39 5.80 6.05 -9.18
CA GLU A 39 6.92 6.86 -8.69
C GLU A 39 7.90 6.00 -7.88
N LEU A 40 7.38 5.06 -7.09
CA LEU A 40 8.23 4.08 -6.41
C LEU A 40 9.00 3.24 -7.45
N ASN A 41 8.33 2.77 -8.50
CA ASN A 41 8.96 2.03 -9.58
C ASN A 41 10.09 2.80 -10.25
N GLU A 42 9.91 4.10 -10.47
CA GLU A 42 10.91 4.96 -11.13
C GLU A 42 12.26 4.97 -10.40
N LEU A 43 12.26 4.77 -9.09
CA LEU A 43 13.50 4.72 -8.31
C LEU A 43 14.41 3.56 -8.74
N PHE A 44 13.83 2.52 -9.33
CA PHE A 44 14.53 1.29 -9.73
C PHE A 44 14.71 1.17 -11.23
N LEU A 45 14.23 2.17 -11.99
CA LEU A 45 14.28 2.15 -13.45
C LEU A 45 15.72 2.00 -13.95
N TRP A 46 15.93 1.06 -14.89
CA TRP A 46 17.21 0.78 -15.52
C TRP A 46 18.32 0.28 -14.58
N LYS A 47 17.95 -0.12 -13.38
CA LYS A 47 18.89 -0.63 -12.40
C LYS A 47 18.91 -2.15 -12.39
N SER A 48 20.09 -2.74 -12.18
CA SER A 48 20.20 -4.17 -11.90
C SER A 48 19.66 -4.47 -10.50
N SER A 49 19.44 -5.75 -10.18
CA SER A 49 19.02 -6.14 -8.83
C SER A 49 19.99 -5.64 -7.76
N GLU A 50 21.27 -5.72 -8.02
CA GLU A 50 22.31 -5.23 -7.10
C GLU A 50 22.23 -3.72 -6.92
N GLN A 51 22.09 -2.97 -8.01
CA GLN A 51 21.96 -1.52 -7.95
C GLN A 51 20.68 -1.09 -7.26
N SER A 52 19.59 -1.85 -7.44
CA SER A 52 18.28 -1.52 -6.82
C SER A 52 18.35 -1.57 -5.30
N GLU A 53 19.19 -2.42 -4.72
CA GLU A 53 19.35 -2.52 -3.27
C GLU A 53 20.10 -1.31 -2.68
N LYS A 54 20.66 -0.45 -3.53
CA LYS A 54 21.43 0.74 -3.12
C LYS A 54 20.66 2.04 -3.26
N VAL A 55 19.39 1.98 -3.65
CA VAL A 55 18.53 3.17 -3.71
C VAL A 55 18.40 3.76 -2.31
N GLU A 56 18.50 5.10 -2.21
CA GLU A 56 18.43 5.79 -0.93
C GLU A 56 17.11 5.50 -0.19
N ILE A 57 17.25 5.09 1.05
CA ILE A 57 16.10 4.68 1.87
C ILE A 57 15.08 5.83 2.06
N ASP A 58 15.54 7.07 2.14
CA ASP A 58 14.65 8.22 2.32
C ASP A 58 13.72 8.41 1.12
N ARG A 59 14.18 8.11 -0.09
CA ARG A 59 13.35 8.18 -1.30
C ARG A 59 12.30 7.08 -1.31
N ILE A 60 12.68 5.88 -0.90
CA ILE A 60 11.75 4.74 -0.77
C ILE A 60 10.69 5.06 0.28
N LYS A 61 11.10 5.63 1.41
CA LYS A 61 10.17 6.03 2.49
C LYS A 61 9.12 7.00 1.99
N GLU A 62 9.53 8.04 1.26
CA GLU A 62 8.60 9.05 0.76
C GLU A 62 7.54 8.45 -0.15
N GLU A 63 7.95 7.67 -1.14
CA GLU A 63 7.01 7.09 -2.10
C GLU A 63 6.12 6.05 -1.44
N LEU A 64 6.68 5.24 -0.54
CA LEU A 64 5.90 4.26 0.18
C LEU A 64 4.87 4.92 1.11
N ALA A 65 5.25 6.02 1.77
CA ALA A 65 4.33 6.77 2.63
C ALA A 65 3.16 7.35 1.83
N ASP A 66 3.41 7.86 0.63
CA ASP A 66 2.35 8.40 -0.23
C ASP A 66 1.39 7.30 -0.69
N ILE A 67 1.90 6.12 -1.03
CA ILE A 67 1.08 4.95 -1.36
C ILE A 67 0.17 4.60 -0.19
N LEU A 68 0.72 4.55 1.02
CA LEU A 68 -0.03 4.23 2.23
C LEU A 68 -1.09 5.29 2.51
N SER A 69 -0.76 6.59 2.35
CA SER A 69 -1.69 7.68 2.60
C SER A 69 -2.96 7.54 1.76
N PHE A 70 -2.82 7.39 0.46
CA PHE A 70 -3.97 7.25 -0.44
C PHE A 70 -4.71 5.94 -0.22
N SER A 71 -3.99 4.86 0.11
CA SER A 71 -4.60 3.57 0.42
C SER A 71 -5.47 3.65 1.66
N PHE A 72 -4.99 4.29 2.72
CA PHE A 72 -5.75 4.46 3.97
C PHE A 72 -6.95 5.38 3.77
N LEU A 73 -6.80 6.44 2.97
CA LEU A 73 -7.92 7.33 2.65
C LEU A 73 -9.02 6.61 1.85
N LEU A 74 -8.63 5.74 0.92
CA LEU A 74 -9.59 4.95 0.17
C LEU A 74 -10.32 3.96 1.10
N ALA A 75 -9.61 3.32 2.00
CA ALA A 75 -10.23 2.42 2.99
C ALA A 75 -11.21 3.20 3.87
N GLU A 76 -10.82 4.36 4.39
CA GLU A 76 -11.67 5.21 5.22
C GLU A 76 -12.95 5.60 4.48
N LYS A 77 -12.84 5.99 3.22
CA LYS A 77 -13.98 6.36 2.39
C LYS A 77 -15.04 5.25 2.32
N HIS A 78 -14.61 4.00 2.31
CA HIS A 78 -15.52 2.86 2.22
C HIS A 78 -15.83 2.22 3.59
N GLY A 79 -15.47 2.89 4.68
CA GLY A 79 -15.73 2.39 6.02
C GLY A 79 -14.95 1.12 6.35
N LEU A 80 -13.81 0.90 5.70
CA LEU A 80 -12.98 -0.28 5.91
C LEU A 80 -11.82 0.04 6.87
N ASP A 81 -11.56 -0.88 7.79
CA ASP A 81 -10.34 -0.80 8.60
C ASP A 81 -9.21 -1.45 7.81
N PRO A 82 -8.14 -0.71 7.47
CA PRO A 82 -7.08 -1.25 6.62
C PRO A 82 -6.37 -2.44 7.22
N PHE A 83 -6.27 -2.51 8.54
CA PHE A 83 -5.59 -3.63 9.22
C PHE A 83 -6.46 -4.88 9.21
N ASP A 84 -7.77 -4.71 9.36
CA ASP A 84 -8.71 -5.82 9.30
C ASP A 84 -8.75 -6.45 7.90
N ILE A 85 -8.86 -5.61 6.85
CA ILE A 85 -8.88 -6.13 5.48
C ILE A 85 -7.57 -6.81 5.10
N LEU A 86 -6.45 -6.31 5.61
CA LEU A 86 -5.15 -6.94 5.38
C LEU A 86 -5.08 -8.29 6.08
N SER A 87 -5.51 -8.36 7.34
CA SER A 87 -5.53 -9.60 8.12
C SER A 87 -6.40 -10.66 7.44
N GLU A 88 -7.58 -10.27 6.96
CA GLU A 88 -8.47 -11.17 6.23
C GLU A 88 -7.84 -11.68 4.94
N LYS A 89 -7.13 -10.80 4.23
CA LYS A 89 -6.48 -11.17 2.98
C LYS A 89 -5.30 -12.11 3.20
N ILE A 90 -4.56 -11.91 4.28
CA ILE A 90 -3.47 -12.83 4.67
C ILE A 90 -4.03 -14.24 4.86
N LYS A 91 -5.17 -14.35 5.54
CA LYS A 91 -5.82 -15.64 5.77
C LYS A 91 -6.22 -16.31 4.45
N ARG A 92 -6.85 -15.55 3.55
CA ARG A 92 -7.22 -16.06 2.22
C ARG A 92 -6.01 -16.48 1.41
N ASN A 93 -4.95 -15.69 1.46
CA ASN A 93 -3.71 -16.03 0.75
C ASN A 93 -3.07 -17.29 1.32
N GLY A 94 -3.20 -17.51 2.62
CA GLY A 94 -2.75 -18.76 3.25
C GLY A 94 -3.47 -19.99 2.70
N GLU A 95 -4.74 -19.84 2.36
CA GLU A 95 -5.53 -20.90 1.74
C GLU A 95 -5.09 -21.16 0.29
N LYS A 96 -4.76 -20.10 -0.47
CA LYS A 96 -4.30 -20.21 -1.86
C LYS A 96 -2.85 -20.71 -1.95
N TYR A 97 -2.04 -20.38 -0.95
CA TYR A 97 -0.61 -20.69 -0.91
C TYR A 97 -0.28 -21.50 0.36
N PRO A 98 -0.76 -22.77 0.45
CA PRO A 98 -0.44 -23.58 1.61
C PRO A 98 1.08 -23.75 1.73
N VAL A 99 1.58 -23.78 2.95
CA VAL A 99 3.03 -23.86 3.23
C VAL A 99 3.68 -25.02 2.47
N GLU A 100 3.04 -26.18 2.47
CA GLU A 100 3.55 -27.40 1.84
C GLU A 100 3.80 -27.23 0.34
N LYS A 101 3.03 -26.37 -0.33
CA LYS A 101 3.14 -26.17 -1.76
C LYS A 101 3.93 -24.90 -2.14
N ALA A 102 3.86 -23.88 -1.30
CA ALA A 102 4.36 -22.55 -1.65
C ALA A 102 5.75 -22.26 -1.13
N LYS A 103 6.19 -22.96 -0.08
CA LYS A 103 7.46 -22.68 0.57
C LYS A 103 8.64 -22.76 -0.40
N GLY A 104 9.40 -21.68 -0.48
CA GLY A 104 10.57 -21.61 -1.37
C GLY A 104 10.25 -21.40 -2.84
N LYS A 105 8.98 -21.13 -3.20
CA LYS A 105 8.54 -20.94 -4.58
C LYS A 105 7.87 -19.59 -4.75
N SER A 106 8.02 -18.98 -5.93
CA SER A 106 7.36 -17.73 -6.28
C SER A 106 6.22 -17.92 -7.28
N ASP A 107 5.85 -19.16 -7.56
CA ASP A 107 4.81 -19.50 -8.52
C ASP A 107 3.45 -19.00 -8.05
N LYS A 108 2.58 -18.61 -9.01
CA LYS A 108 1.22 -18.25 -8.69
C LYS A 108 0.44 -19.47 -8.21
N TYR A 109 -0.61 -19.24 -7.40
CA TYR A 109 -1.34 -20.33 -6.74
C TYR A 109 -1.87 -21.38 -7.71
N ASP A 110 -2.23 -20.98 -8.94
CA ASP A 110 -2.72 -21.90 -9.97
C ASP A 110 -1.62 -22.70 -10.67
N GLN A 111 -0.37 -22.39 -10.36
CA GLN A 111 0.82 -23.07 -10.88
C GLN A 111 1.50 -23.97 -9.86
N LEU A 112 0.98 -24.03 -8.66
CA LEU A 112 1.55 -24.85 -7.57
C LEU A 112 1.07 -26.29 -7.61
#